data_79df6085db9742b82bf4f3cc7176c571
#
_entry.id   79df6085db9742b82bf4f3cc7176c571
#
_cell.length_a   1.000
_cell.length_b   1.000
_cell.length_c   1.000
_cell.angle_alpha   90.00
_cell.angle_beta   90.00
_cell.angle_gamma   90.00
#
_symmetry.space_group_name_H-M   'P 1'
#
loop_
_entity.id
_entity.type
_entity.pdbx_description
1 polymer ?
#
loop_
_entity_poly.entity_id
_entity_poly.type
_entity_poly.pdbx_seq_one_letter_code
_entity_poly.pdbx_strand_id
1 'polypeptide(L)'
;MTEIKSQGAPATNSGAVPTPVSDERDNIGRLIAATFETGRLQPDAGSGWLVAVDGSDHSLRAVAQAARLVSESRERASIDLVNVQPWLGKEAAETELPRRGWAATAPARALLDAAGMPWRVHAVMGEAAPQIVRLAEALGSRGILIGARGLTSAEALLLGSVTYKVIHTATVSVLVTR
;
A
#
# COMPACT_ATOMS: atom_id res chain seq x y z
N MET A 1 -46.78 -9.11 11.20
CA MET A 1 -45.68 -10.06 10.88
C MET A 1 -45.01 -9.51 9.63
N THR A 2 -43.97 -8.74 9.81
CA THR A 2 -43.23 -8.09 8.70
C THR A 2 -41.82 -8.63 8.76
N GLU A 3 -41.46 -9.46 7.78
CA GLU A 3 -40.13 -10.03 7.63
C GLU A 3 -39.12 -8.94 7.25
N ILE A 4 -38.13 -8.75 8.10
CA ILE A 4 -36.97 -7.93 7.80
C ILE A 4 -35.98 -8.82 7.05
N LYS A 5 -35.88 -8.65 5.74
CA LYS A 5 -34.80 -9.23 4.92
C LYS A 5 -33.48 -8.58 5.30
N SER A 6 -32.66 -9.33 6.00
CA SER A 6 -31.24 -9.08 6.18
C SER A 6 -30.56 -9.14 4.81
N GLN A 7 -30.17 -7.99 4.26
CA GLN A 7 -29.24 -7.95 3.14
C GLN A 7 -27.84 -8.19 3.67
N GLY A 8 -27.34 -9.40 3.43
CA GLY A 8 -25.95 -9.74 3.68
C GLY A 8 -25.01 -8.89 2.79
N ALA A 9 -24.02 -8.30 3.41
CA ALA A 9 -22.95 -7.63 2.71
C ALA A 9 -22.24 -8.62 1.75
N PRO A 10 -21.90 -8.25 0.53
CA PRO A 10 -21.20 -9.14 -0.39
C PRO A 10 -19.79 -9.40 0.11
N ALA A 11 -19.50 -10.67 0.40
CA ALA A 11 -18.14 -11.16 0.57
C ALA A 11 -17.44 -11.08 -0.78
N THR A 12 -16.66 -10.04 -1.01
CA THR A 12 -15.83 -9.87 -2.21
C THR A 12 -14.56 -10.72 -2.11
N ASN A 13 -14.71 -12.01 -2.33
CA ASN A 13 -13.58 -12.87 -2.66
C ASN A 13 -13.60 -13.14 -4.18
N SER A 14 -13.42 -12.08 -4.96
CA SER A 14 -13.20 -12.15 -6.40
C SER A 14 -11.72 -11.86 -6.63
N GLY A 15 -10.96 -12.84 -7.16
CA GLY A 15 -9.57 -12.68 -7.57
C GLY A 15 -9.37 -11.70 -8.75
N ALA A 16 -10.43 -11.02 -9.17
CA ALA A 16 -10.40 -9.99 -10.19
C ALA A 16 -9.84 -8.67 -9.62
N VAL A 17 -8.97 -8.02 -10.38
CA VAL A 17 -8.46 -6.68 -10.06
C VAL A 17 -9.59 -5.68 -10.27
N PRO A 18 -9.95 -4.87 -9.28
CA PRO A 18 -10.95 -3.83 -9.46
C PRO A 18 -10.43 -2.74 -10.40
N THR A 19 -11.33 -1.91 -10.91
CA THR A 19 -10.95 -0.72 -11.67
C THR A 19 -10.23 0.26 -10.73
N PRO A 20 -9.05 0.78 -11.11
CA PRO A 20 -8.38 1.82 -10.34
C PRO A 20 -9.26 3.07 -10.20
N VAL A 21 -9.20 3.74 -9.06
CA VAL A 21 -9.87 5.04 -8.84
C VAL A 21 -9.10 6.19 -9.46
N SER A 22 -7.78 6.01 -9.66
CA SER A 22 -6.91 6.93 -10.41
C SER A 22 -5.72 6.20 -11.00
N ASP A 23 -5.15 6.76 -12.06
CA ASP A 23 -3.93 6.28 -12.70
C ASP A 23 -3.01 7.44 -13.11
N GLU A 24 -1.71 7.14 -13.21
CA GLU A 24 -0.71 8.07 -13.74
C GLU A 24 0.00 7.45 -14.94
N ARG A 25 0.32 8.30 -15.92
CA ARG A 25 1.01 7.91 -17.14
C ARG A 25 2.24 8.76 -17.39
N ASP A 26 3.26 8.18 -17.98
CA ASP A 26 4.44 8.91 -18.42
C ASP A 26 4.19 9.64 -19.75
N ASN A 27 5.22 10.35 -20.23
CA ASN A 27 5.17 11.17 -21.44
C ASN A 27 4.90 10.38 -22.73
N ILE A 28 5.06 9.04 -22.73
CA ILE A 28 4.72 8.17 -23.86
C ILE A 28 3.37 7.45 -23.66
N GLY A 29 2.62 7.84 -22.63
CA GLY A 29 1.32 7.28 -22.30
C GLY A 29 1.35 5.88 -21.68
N ARG A 30 2.50 5.44 -21.11
CA ARG A 30 2.60 4.18 -20.38
C ARG A 30 2.07 4.36 -18.97
N LEU A 31 1.26 3.42 -18.49
CA LEU A 31 0.79 3.37 -17.11
C LEU A 31 1.97 3.20 -16.16
N ILE A 32 2.18 4.14 -15.24
CA ILE A 32 3.26 4.13 -14.25
C ILE A 32 2.77 4.04 -12.82
N ALA A 33 1.50 4.37 -12.57
CA ALA A 33 0.86 4.15 -11.28
C ALA A 33 -0.62 3.85 -11.44
N ALA A 34 -1.17 3.03 -10.54
CA ALA A 34 -2.60 2.76 -10.41
C ALA A 34 -2.98 2.75 -8.94
N THR A 35 -4.03 3.48 -8.57
CA THR A 35 -4.50 3.59 -7.19
C THR A 35 -5.86 2.90 -7.04
N PHE A 36 -5.99 2.13 -5.97
CA PHE A 36 -7.21 1.45 -5.54
C PHE A 36 -7.55 1.87 -4.13
N GLU A 37 -8.82 1.89 -3.79
CA GLU A 37 -9.25 2.23 -2.44
C GLU A 37 -10.42 1.39 -1.95
N THR A 38 -10.58 1.32 -0.64
CA THR A 38 -11.79 0.79 -0.02
C THR A 38 -12.89 1.85 -0.05
N GLY A 39 -14.14 1.45 -0.32
CA GLY A 39 -15.29 2.37 -0.27
C GLY A 39 -15.58 2.99 1.12
N ARG A 40 -14.74 2.72 2.12
CA ARG A 40 -14.83 3.26 3.48
C ARG A 40 -14.04 4.55 3.70
N LEU A 41 -13.31 5.02 2.69
CA LEU A 41 -12.56 6.27 2.82
C LEU A 41 -13.50 7.45 3.04
N GLN A 42 -13.19 8.24 4.06
CA GLN A 42 -13.89 9.49 4.34
C GLN A 42 -13.17 10.63 3.61
N PRO A 43 -13.88 11.60 3.01
CA PRO A 43 -13.25 12.72 2.31
C PRO A 43 -12.29 13.54 3.18
N ASP A 44 -12.53 13.57 4.49
CA ASP A 44 -11.75 14.35 5.47
C ASP A 44 -10.67 13.52 6.18
N ALA A 45 -10.38 12.29 5.72
CA ALA A 45 -9.30 11.51 6.28
C ALA A 45 -7.98 12.20 5.92
N GLY A 46 -7.34 12.79 6.93
CA GLY A 46 -6.00 13.39 6.79
C GLY A 46 -4.98 12.38 6.28
N SER A 47 -3.85 12.88 5.78
CA SER A 47 -2.75 12.02 5.35
C SER A 47 -2.31 11.11 6.49
N GLY A 48 -2.40 9.81 6.26
CA GLY A 48 -2.06 8.77 7.21
C GLY A 48 -0.59 8.36 7.11
N TRP A 49 -0.34 7.10 7.36
CA TRP A 49 0.95 6.47 7.21
C TRP A 49 1.06 5.79 5.84
N LEU A 50 2.21 5.97 5.17
CA LEU A 50 2.55 5.18 3.99
C LEU A 50 3.28 3.91 4.42
N VAL A 51 2.80 2.76 3.99
CA VAL A 51 3.40 1.45 4.30
C VAL A 51 3.92 0.80 3.02
N ALA A 52 5.22 0.52 2.99
CA ALA A 52 5.82 -0.21 1.88
C ALA A 52 5.53 -1.72 2.00
N VAL A 53 4.88 -2.29 0.98
CA VAL A 53 4.42 -3.68 0.96
C VAL A 53 4.99 -4.42 -0.23
N ASP A 54 5.74 -5.48 0.03
CA ASP A 54 6.27 -6.41 -0.99
C ASP A 54 5.72 -7.84 -0.85
N GLY A 55 4.83 -8.05 0.14
CA GLY A 55 4.26 -9.35 0.46
C GLY A 55 5.08 -10.18 1.45
N SER A 56 6.22 -9.68 1.94
CA SER A 56 7.00 -10.35 2.98
C SER A 56 6.37 -10.23 4.36
N ASP A 57 6.71 -11.14 5.28
CA ASP A 57 6.27 -11.08 6.68
C ASP A 57 6.67 -9.77 7.37
N HIS A 58 7.83 -9.22 7.03
CA HIS A 58 8.30 -7.95 7.56
C HIS A 58 7.41 -6.79 7.09
N SER A 59 6.99 -6.79 5.84
CA SER A 59 6.05 -5.78 5.32
C SER A 59 4.66 -5.91 5.96
N LEU A 60 4.20 -7.14 6.21
CA LEU A 60 2.92 -7.36 6.91
C LEU A 60 2.96 -6.91 8.38
N ARG A 61 4.09 -7.07 9.07
CA ARG A 61 4.29 -6.50 10.41
C ARG A 61 4.25 -4.97 10.37
N ALA A 62 4.79 -4.34 9.33
CA ALA A 62 4.69 -2.89 9.16
C ALA A 62 3.21 -2.46 8.99
N VAL A 63 2.41 -3.21 8.24
CA VAL A 63 0.97 -2.95 8.11
C VAL A 63 0.24 -3.08 9.45
N ALA A 64 0.52 -4.14 10.21
CA ALA A 64 -0.08 -4.33 11.54
C ALA A 64 0.29 -3.18 12.50
N GLN A 65 1.54 -2.72 12.46
CA GLN A 65 2.00 -1.59 13.25
C GLN A 65 1.32 -0.28 12.83
N ALA A 66 1.13 -0.05 11.53
CA ALA A 66 0.39 1.11 11.03
C ALA A 66 -1.06 1.11 11.51
N ALA A 67 -1.74 -0.04 11.42
CA ALA A 67 -3.10 -0.21 11.92
C ALA A 67 -3.20 0.12 13.42
N ARG A 68 -2.24 -0.33 14.21
CA ARG A 68 -2.16 -0.02 15.63
C ARG A 68 -1.99 1.48 15.88
N LEU A 69 -1.03 2.13 15.20
CA LEU A 69 -0.79 3.57 15.35
C LEU A 69 -2.02 4.41 14.99
N VAL A 70 -2.75 4.03 13.93
CA VAL A 70 -3.99 4.69 13.53
C VAL A 70 -5.09 4.45 14.57
N SER A 71 -5.24 3.23 15.10
CA SER A 71 -6.26 2.91 16.10
C SER A 71 -6.03 3.62 17.44
N GLU A 72 -4.77 3.83 17.83
CA GLU A 72 -4.38 4.56 19.03
C GLU A 72 -4.50 6.09 18.87
N SER A 73 -4.50 6.59 17.63
CA SER A 73 -4.71 8.00 17.34
C SER A 73 -6.20 8.35 17.45
N ARG A 74 -6.51 9.56 17.94
CA ARG A 74 -7.90 10.06 17.93
C ARG A 74 -8.33 10.62 16.57
N GLU A 75 -7.43 10.59 15.59
CA GLU A 75 -7.66 11.14 14.27
C GLU A 75 -8.13 10.06 13.30
N ARG A 76 -9.06 10.42 12.44
CA ARG A 76 -9.48 9.57 11.33
C ARG A 76 -8.40 9.62 10.25
N ALA A 77 -7.64 8.57 10.12
CA ALA A 77 -6.60 8.45 9.10
C ALA A 77 -6.80 7.17 8.29
N SER A 78 -6.51 7.24 7.00
CA SER A 78 -6.38 6.06 6.14
C SER A 78 -4.94 5.54 6.18
N ILE A 79 -4.75 4.29 5.78
CA ILE A 79 -3.44 3.70 5.58
C ILE A 79 -3.20 3.58 4.08
N ASP A 80 -2.11 4.19 3.62
CA ASP A 80 -1.68 4.11 2.24
C ASP A 80 -0.68 2.96 2.11
N LEU A 81 -0.97 1.98 1.25
CA LEU A 81 -0.09 0.86 0.95
C LEU A 81 0.59 1.13 -0.39
N VAL A 82 1.91 1.08 -0.45
CA VAL A 82 2.64 1.17 -1.72
C VAL A 82 3.33 -0.15 -2.06
N ASN A 83 3.05 -0.63 -3.26
CA ASN A 83 3.80 -1.74 -3.87
C ASN A 83 4.49 -1.24 -5.12
N VAL A 84 5.81 -1.39 -5.17
CA VAL A 84 6.62 -0.92 -6.30
C VAL A 84 7.00 -2.12 -7.17
N GLN A 85 6.65 -2.03 -8.44
CA GLN A 85 6.96 -3.02 -9.46
C GLN A 85 8.14 -2.55 -10.33
N PRO A 86 8.95 -3.46 -10.85
CA PRO A 86 9.98 -3.10 -11.82
C PRO A 86 9.36 -2.52 -13.10
N TRP A 87 10.17 -1.83 -13.89
CA TRP A 87 9.74 -1.27 -15.16
C TRP A 87 9.18 -2.32 -16.11
N LEU A 88 8.03 -2.03 -16.68
CA LEU A 88 7.33 -2.83 -17.67
C LEU A 88 7.25 -2.08 -19.02
N GLY A 89 7.16 -2.80 -20.11
CA GLY A 89 6.82 -2.21 -21.40
C GLY A 89 5.40 -1.64 -21.39
N LYS A 90 5.12 -0.69 -22.30
CA LYS A 90 3.86 0.05 -22.32
C LYS A 90 2.61 -0.85 -22.32
N GLU A 91 2.56 -1.83 -23.20
CA GLU A 91 1.42 -2.74 -23.32
C GLU A 91 1.27 -3.64 -22.07
N ALA A 92 2.38 -4.17 -21.58
CA ALA A 92 2.37 -5.01 -20.37
C ALA A 92 1.97 -4.22 -19.12
N ALA A 93 2.32 -2.95 -19.04
CA ALA A 93 2.00 -2.10 -17.90
C ALA A 93 0.49 -1.95 -17.68
N GLU A 94 -0.31 -1.92 -18.76
CA GLU A 94 -1.77 -1.75 -18.66
C GLU A 94 -2.45 -2.85 -17.82
N THR A 95 -1.97 -4.07 -17.94
CA THR A 95 -2.56 -5.22 -17.24
C THR A 95 -1.73 -5.70 -16.07
N GLU A 96 -0.41 -5.74 -16.22
CA GLU A 96 0.48 -6.36 -15.25
C GLU A 96 0.74 -5.47 -14.03
N LEU A 97 0.85 -4.15 -14.19
CA LEU A 97 1.08 -3.27 -13.04
C LEU A 97 -0.08 -3.34 -12.04
N PRO A 98 -1.36 -3.14 -12.44
CA PRO A 98 -2.50 -3.29 -11.55
C PRO A 98 -2.59 -4.70 -10.95
N ARG A 99 -2.43 -5.73 -11.77
CA ARG A 99 -2.55 -7.13 -11.36
C ARG A 99 -1.51 -7.51 -10.30
N ARG A 100 -0.23 -7.18 -10.54
CA ARG A 100 0.86 -7.52 -9.61
C ARG A 100 0.76 -6.73 -8.32
N GLY A 101 0.51 -5.43 -8.39
CA GLY A 101 0.34 -4.59 -7.21
C GLY A 101 -0.84 -5.04 -6.35
N TRP A 102 -1.97 -5.35 -7.00
CA TRP A 102 -3.14 -5.89 -6.31
C TRP A 102 -2.88 -7.24 -5.65
N ALA A 103 -2.21 -8.15 -6.32
CA ALA A 103 -1.85 -9.46 -5.78
C ALA A 103 -0.85 -9.34 -4.60
N ALA A 104 0.20 -8.55 -4.75
CA ALA A 104 1.23 -8.38 -3.71
C ALA A 104 0.69 -7.75 -2.41
N THR A 105 -0.34 -6.92 -2.52
CA THR A 105 -0.97 -6.25 -1.37
C THR A 105 -2.15 -7.02 -0.77
N ALA A 106 -2.55 -8.15 -1.33
CA ALA A 106 -3.73 -8.90 -0.88
C ALA A 106 -3.70 -9.27 0.63
N PRO A 107 -2.60 -9.81 1.20
CA PRO A 107 -2.56 -10.13 2.63
C PRO A 107 -2.63 -8.86 3.50
N ALA A 108 -2.01 -7.76 3.06
CA ALA A 108 -2.05 -6.48 3.76
C ALA A 108 -3.47 -5.90 3.81
N ARG A 109 -4.18 -5.93 2.68
CA ARG A 109 -5.57 -5.49 2.58
C ARG A 109 -6.49 -6.34 3.48
N ALA A 110 -6.33 -7.66 3.45
CA ALA A 110 -7.10 -8.55 4.30
C ALA A 110 -6.91 -8.26 5.80
N LEU A 111 -5.68 -7.92 6.23
CA LEU A 111 -5.37 -7.51 7.59
C LEU A 111 -6.09 -6.21 7.95
N LEU A 112 -6.07 -5.21 7.09
CA LEU A 112 -6.73 -3.92 7.31
C LEU A 112 -8.25 -4.05 7.28
N ASP A 113 -8.81 -4.87 6.38
CA ASP A 113 -10.24 -5.16 6.31
C ASP A 113 -10.73 -5.83 7.60
N ALA A 114 -9.98 -6.81 8.12
CA ALA A 114 -10.29 -7.48 9.39
C ALA A 114 -10.24 -6.50 10.58
N ALA A 115 -9.37 -5.50 10.53
CA ALA A 115 -9.27 -4.42 11.52
C ALA A 115 -10.30 -3.30 11.30
N GLY A 116 -11.10 -3.34 10.24
CA GLY A 116 -12.04 -2.27 9.89
C GLY A 116 -11.38 -0.96 9.47
N MET A 117 -10.09 -1.01 9.09
CA MET A 117 -9.29 0.16 8.72
C MET A 117 -9.47 0.52 7.25
N PRO A 118 -9.75 1.79 6.92
CA PRO A 118 -9.77 2.24 5.54
C PRO A 118 -8.34 2.28 4.98
N TRP A 119 -8.20 1.88 3.71
CA TRP A 119 -6.90 1.82 3.03
C TRP A 119 -6.98 2.30 1.58
N ARG A 120 -5.82 2.75 1.07
CA ARG A 120 -5.55 2.91 -0.36
C ARG A 120 -4.35 2.05 -0.74
N VAL A 121 -4.34 1.52 -1.95
CA VAL A 121 -3.23 0.78 -2.55
C VAL A 121 -2.73 1.56 -3.73
N HIS A 122 -1.44 1.83 -3.75
CA HIS A 122 -0.72 2.45 -4.85
C HIS A 122 0.22 1.41 -5.46
N ALA A 123 -0.14 0.89 -6.63
CA ALA A 123 0.75 0.08 -7.45
C ALA A 123 1.56 1.02 -8.35
N VAL A 124 2.85 1.15 -8.12
CA VAL A 124 3.72 2.09 -8.85
C VAL A 124 4.88 1.37 -9.51
N MET A 125 5.42 1.94 -10.59
CA MET A 125 6.54 1.38 -11.35
C MET A 125 7.82 2.16 -11.11
N GLY A 126 8.95 1.46 -10.98
CA GLY A 126 10.26 2.08 -10.88
C GLY A 126 11.17 1.46 -9.83
N GLU A 127 12.15 2.23 -9.37
CA GLU A 127 13.01 1.85 -8.25
C GLU A 127 12.26 2.04 -6.92
N ALA A 128 12.30 1.01 -6.06
CA ALA A 128 11.45 0.97 -4.87
C ALA A 128 11.66 2.17 -3.93
N ALA A 129 12.90 2.44 -3.51
CA ALA A 129 13.14 3.48 -2.51
C ALA A 129 12.78 4.89 -3.00
N PRO A 130 13.19 5.36 -4.20
CA PRO A 130 12.75 6.65 -4.72
C PRO A 130 11.24 6.77 -4.86
N GLN A 131 10.55 5.73 -5.32
CA GLN A 131 9.09 5.76 -5.49
C GLN A 131 8.36 5.84 -4.15
N ILE A 132 8.82 5.11 -3.14
CA ILE A 132 8.25 5.17 -1.79
C ILE A 132 8.39 6.57 -1.21
N VAL A 133 9.59 7.16 -1.28
CA VAL A 133 9.85 8.51 -0.75
C VAL A 133 9.03 9.57 -1.50
N ARG A 134 9.05 9.55 -2.83
CA ARG A 134 8.28 10.47 -3.67
C ARG A 134 6.78 10.41 -3.34
N LEU A 135 6.24 9.20 -3.18
CA LEU A 135 4.83 9.04 -2.88
C LEU A 135 4.48 9.54 -1.48
N ALA A 136 5.33 9.28 -0.48
CA ALA A 136 5.14 9.80 0.87
C ALA A 136 5.07 11.33 0.90
N GLU A 137 5.93 12.00 0.14
CA GLU A 137 5.95 13.46 -0.02
C GLU A 137 4.69 13.95 -0.74
N ALA A 138 4.34 13.33 -1.87
CA ALA A 138 3.17 13.72 -2.66
C ALA A 138 1.84 13.57 -1.89
N LEU A 139 1.74 12.56 -1.03
CA LEU A 139 0.58 12.34 -0.17
C LEU A 139 0.60 13.20 1.11
N GLY A 140 1.71 13.87 1.42
CA GLY A 140 1.89 14.54 2.71
C GLY A 140 1.82 13.57 3.88
N SER A 141 2.36 12.36 3.71
CA SER A 141 2.28 11.31 4.73
C SER A 141 3.00 11.72 6.01
N ARG A 142 2.47 11.32 7.17
CA ARG A 142 3.10 11.53 8.49
C ARG A 142 4.44 10.83 8.60
N GLY A 143 4.59 9.74 7.89
CA GLY A 143 5.81 8.96 7.82
C GLY A 143 5.63 7.69 7.02
N ILE A 144 6.74 6.97 6.86
CA ILE A 144 6.82 5.71 6.14
C ILE A 144 7.01 4.59 7.14
N LEU A 145 6.19 3.54 7.05
CA LEU A 145 6.46 2.26 7.71
C LEU A 145 7.01 1.28 6.68
N ILE A 146 8.09 0.62 7.05
CA ILE A 146 8.76 -0.33 6.17
C ILE A 146 9.31 -1.51 6.97
N GLY A 147 9.22 -2.72 6.41
CA GLY A 147 9.85 -3.89 6.98
C GLY A 147 11.37 -3.76 6.99
N ALA A 148 12.05 -4.26 8.01
CA ALA A 148 13.50 -4.26 8.06
C ALA A 148 14.14 -4.98 6.87
N ARG A 149 13.41 -5.92 6.25
CA ARG A 149 13.82 -6.72 5.09
C ARG A 149 12.63 -6.93 4.15
N GLY A 150 12.94 -7.30 2.91
CA GLY A 150 11.97 -7.73 1.92
C GLY A 150 12.15 -9.22 1.57
N LEU A 151 11.49 -9.64 0.48
CA LEU A 151 11.47 -11.03 0.00
C LEU A 151 12.85 -11.62 -0.34
N THR A 152 13.84 -10.79 -0.68
CA THR A 152 15.14 -11.24 -1.20
C THR A 152 16.26 -11.27 -0.16
N SER A 153 16.01 -10.87 1.06
CA SER A 153 17.06 -10.80 2.11
C SER A 153 17.23 -12.11 2.84
N ALA A 154 18.31 -12.82 2.55
CA ALA A 154 18.66 -14.10 3.20
C ALA A 154 19.44 -13.95 4.51
N GLU A 155 20.13 -12.84 4.76
CA GLU A 155 21.01 -12.68 5.93
C GLU A 155 20.34 -12.03 7.14
N ALA A 156 20.47 -12.68 8.30
CA ALA A 156 19.70 -12.37 9.51
C ALA A 156 20.02 -11.03 10.19
N LEU A 157 21.15 -10.39 9.87
CA LEU A 157 21.67 -9.22 10.60
C LEU A 157 21.64 -7.89 9.84
N LEU A 158 21.33 -7.88 8.53
CA LEU A 158 21.42 -6.67 7.72
C LEU A 158 20.02 -6.10 7.38
N LEU A 159 19.95 -4.79 7.34
CA LEU A 159 18.82 -4.07 6.77
C LEU A 159 18.72 -4.36 5.27
N GLY A 160 17.49 -4.53 4.76
CA GLY A 160 17.25 -4.65 3.33
C GLY A 160 17.70 -3.40 2.56
N SER A 161 18.15 -3.58 1.33
CA SER A 161 18.69 -2.48 0.50
C SER A 161 17.68 -1.35 0.27
N VAL A 162 16.40 -1.69 0.12
CA VAL A 162 15.32 -0.70 -0.03
C VAL A 162 15.14 0.07 1.27
N THR A 163 15.05 -0.62 2.41
CA THR A 163 14.88 0.00 3.73
C THR A 163 16.04 0.92 4.05
N TYR A 164 17.28 0.48 3.78
CA TYR A 164 18.47 1.32 3.94
C TYR A 164 18.38 2.61 3.12
N LYS A 165 18.05 2.51 1.82
CA LYS A 165 17.91 3.68 0.94
C LYS A 165 16.79 4.61 1.41
N VAL A 166 15.62 4.07 1.80
CA VAL A 166 14.49 4.89 2.29
C VAL A 166 14.90 5.68 3.53
N ILE A 167 15.56 5.07 4.52
CA ILE A 167 16.02 5.77 5.74
C ILE A 167 16.95 6.94 5.40
N HIS A 168 17.81 6.80 4.39
CA HIS A 168 18.80 7.81 4.04
C HIS A 168 18.24 8.93 3.15
N THR A 169 17.12 8.69 2.47
CA THR A 169 16.58 9.66 1.48
C THR A 169 15.23 10.25 1.86
N ALA A 170 14.52 9.64 2.82
CA ALA A 170 13.22 10.15 3.25
C ALA A 170 13.36 11.50 3.98
N THR A 171 12.45 12.41 3.64
CA THR A 171 12.27 13.71 4.31
C THR A 171 11.23 13.67 5.42
N VAL A 172 10.50 12.55 5.53
CA VAL A 172 9.52 12.27 6.58
C VAL A 172 10.05 11.21 7.55
N SER A 173 9.41 11.04 8.70
CA SER A 173 9.76 10.01 9.67
C SER A 173 9.69 8.61 9.05
N VAL A 174 10.66 7.75 9.37
CA VAL A 174 10.67 6.34 8.92
C VAL A 174 10.65 5.42 10.13
N LEU A 175 9.65 4.55 10.17
CA LEU A 175 9.51 3.52 11.18
C LEU A 175 9.83 2.14 10.58
N VAL A 176 10.85 1.48 11.12
CA VAL A 176 11.30 0.17 10.63
C VAL A 176 10.78 -0.93 11.56
N THR A 177 10.10 -1.93 10.99
CA THR A 177 9.56 -3.08 11.72
C THR A 177 10.37 -4.35 11.46
N ARG A 178 10.59 -5.16 12.49
CA ARG A 178 11.30 -6.45 12.44
C ARG A 178 10.35 -7.63 12.63
#